data_aae1720239a8459d9451effc23ae50ac
#
_entry.id   aae1720239a8459d9451effc23ae50ac
#
_cell.length_a   1.000
_cell.length_b   1.000
_cell.length_c   1.000
_cell.angle_alpha   90.00
_cell.angle_beta   90.00
_cell.angle_gamma   90.00
#
_symmetry.space_group_name_H-M   'P 1'
#
loop_
_entity.id
_entity.type
_entity.pdbx_description
1 polymer ?
#
loop_
_entity_poly.entity_id
_entity_poly.type
_entity_poly.pdbx_seq_one_letter_code
_entity_poly.pdbx_strand_id
1 'polypeptide(L)'
;AGQKPNPRTSDEQFLRRAYLAIVGRIPTIAETQAFLGSSADGKRDVLVERLLASEGRVLHEYAFWADLLRVQTRLADRYPGQNYIAWIKQSLRENKPYDTFVRELVTAQGPLLQRGNGATGFYIRDAGMPLDHMATVAQIFLGTQIGCAQCHDHPFDSLTRKQFYQFAAYTHGADSAKDLLGGKELRQRMKDKELPVEVKKMLQQFSNSVAMRVK
;
A
#
# COMPACT_ATOMS: atom_id res chain seq x y z
N ALA A 1 -17.23 -12.10 31.77
CA ALA A 1 -17.31 -10.65 31.91
C ALA A 1 -18.76 -10.25 31.77
N GLY A 2 -19.47 -9.86 32.90
CA GLY A 2 -20.90 -9.54 32.95
C GLY A 2 -21.22 -8.07 32.67
N GLN A 3 -20.49 -7.40 31.78
CA GLN A 3 -20.77 -6.01 31.44
C GLN A 3 -21.93 -5.92 30.47
N LYS A 4 -22.93 -5.11 30.79
CA LYS A 4 -24.03 -4.78 29.89
C LYS A 4 -23.54 -3.82 28.80
N PRO A 5 -23.96 -4.01 27.54
CA PRO A 5 -23.62 -3.04 26.47
C PRO A 5 -24.23 -1.67 26.80
N ASN A 6 -23.56 -0.61 26.36
CA ASN A 6 -24.10 0.73 26.45
C ASN A 6 -25.43 0.86 25.67
N PRO A 7 -26.34 1.76 26.08
CA PRO A 7 -27.57 2.02 25.34
C PRO A 7 -27.25 2.47 23.91
N ARG A 8 -28.20 2.23 22.99
CA ARG A 8 -28.06 2.70 21.60
C ARG A 8 -27.91 4.22 21.58
N THR A 9 -27.01 4.71 20.72
CA THR A 9 -26.83 6.14 20.48
C THR A 9 -28.06 6.76 19.84
N SER A 10 -28.27 8.08 20.05
CA SER A 10 -29.31 8.83 19.35
C SER A 10 -29.11 8.82 17.83
N ASP A 11 -30.14 9.15 17.06
CA ASP A 11 -30.06 9.21 15.59
C ASP A 11 -29.10 10.28 15.08
N GLU A 12 -29.00 11.41 15.78
CA GLU A 12 -28.04 12.48 15.47
C GLU A 12 -26.60 12.01 15.63
N GLN A 13 -26.32 11.33 16.76
CA GLN A 13 -24.99 10.78 17.02
C GLN A 13 -24.64 9.66 16.02
N PHE A 14 -25.60 8.79 15.74
CA PHE A 14 -25.41 7.72 14.75
C PHE A 14 -25.10 8.28 13.36
N LEU A 15 -25.93 9.21 12.88
CA LEU A 15 -25.77 9.87 11.59
C LEU A 15 -24.37 10.47 11.45
N ARG A 16 -23.97 11.31 12.42
CA ARG A 16 -22.64 11.94 12.41
C ARG A 16 -21.52 10.91 12.38
N ARG A 17 -21.59 9.88 13.21
CA ARG A 17 -20.55 8.82 13.26
C ARG A 17 -20.49 8.02 11.98
N ALA A 18 -21.63 7.64 11.40
CA ALA A 18 -21.69 6.90 10.14
C ALA A 18 -21.04 7.68 8.99
N TYR A 19 -21.35 8.98 8.87
CA TYR A 19 -20.71 9.83 7.84
C TYR A 19 -19.21 9.98 8.05
N LEU A 20 -18.76 10.23 9.28
CA LEU A 20 -17.32 10.37 9.56
C LEU A 20 -16.57 9.06 9.33
N ALA A 21 -17.14 7.93 9.75
CA ALA A 21 -16.47 6.63 9.61
C ALA A 21 -16.42 6.12 8.17
N ILE A 22 -17.48 6.35 7.36
CA ILE A 22 -17.58 5.77 6.04
C ILE A 22 -17.11 6.74 4.95
N VAL A 23 -17.47 8.01 5.02
CA VAL A 23 -17.18 8.99 3.96
C VAL A 23 -16.22 10.10 4.37
N GLY A 24 -15.73 10.09 5.61
CA GLY A 24 -14.72 11.03 6.12
C GLY A 24 -15.17 12.48 6.27
N ARG A 25 -16.48 12.76 6.20
CA ARG A 25 -17.06 14.10 6.37
C ARG A 25 -18.29 14.07 7.25
N ILE A 26 -18.72 15.23 7.74
CA ILE A 26 -20.01 15.39 8.39
C ILE A 26 -21.15 15.40 7.34
N PRO A 27 -22.38 15.00 7.72
CA PRO A 27 -23.55 15.14 6.84
C PRO A 27 -23.85 16.62 6.56
N THR A 28 -24.41 16.91 5.39
CA THR A 28 -24.98 18.22 5.07
C THR A 28 -26.28 18.45 5.83
N ILE A 29 -26.76 19.69 5.85
CA ILE A 29 -28.07 20.04 6.45
C ILE A 29 -29.19 19.23 5.80
N ALA A 30 -29.23 19.14 4.47
CA ALA A 30 -30.24 18.36 3.75
C ALA A 30 -30.21 16.86 4.09
N GLU A 31 -29.01 16.26 4.16
CA GLU A 31 -28.82 14.85 4.56
C GLU A 31 -29.29 14.61 6.01
N THR A 32 -29.02 15.58 6.89
CA THR A 32 -29.42 15.51 8.30
C THR A 32 -30.95 15.59 8.42
N GLN A 33 -31.57 16.55 7.77
CA GLN A 33 -33.04 16.72 7.77
C GLN A 33 -33.76 15.51 7.19
N ALA A 34 -33.26 14.97 6.07
CA ALA A 34 -33.82 13.79 5.44
C ALA A 34 -33.76 12.55 6.34
N PHE A 35 -32.64 12.34 7.05
CA PHE A 35 -32.48 11.20 7.93
C PHE A 35 -33.28 11.33 9.23
N LEU A 36 -33.23 12.49 9.88
CA LEU A 36 -33.94 12.71 11.16
C LEU A 36 -35.46 12.78 10.95
N GLY A 37 -35.92 13.34 9.83
CA GLY A 37 -37.34 13.40 9.48
C GLY A 37 -37.95 12.07 9.05
N SER A 38 -37.15 11.05 8.78
CA SER A 38 -37.63 9.73 8.41
C SER A 38 -38.06 8.92 9.63
N SER A 39 -39.28 8.39 9.60
CA SER A 39 -39.81 7.42 10.57
C SER A 39 -39.70 5.98 10.08
N ALA A 40 -39.01 5.72 8.97
CA ALA A 40 -38.91 4.38 8.38
C ALA A 40 -38.14 3.42 9.31
N ASP A 41 -38.67 2.21 9.46
CA ASP A 41 -37.94 1.13 10.11
C ASP A 41 -36.68 0.79 9.31
N GLY A 42 -35.58 0.50 10.03
CA GLY A 42 -34.30 0.15 9.37
C GLY A 42 -33.56 1.31 8.71
N LYS A 43 -33.98 2.58 8.92
CA LYS A 43 -33.35 3.76 8.31
C LYS A 43 -31.83 3.86 8.51
N ARG A 44 -31.32 3.31 9.65
CA ARG A 44 -29.87 3.27 9.92
C ARG A 44 -29.14 2.32 8.98
N ASP A 45 -29.69 1.15 8.71
CA ASP A 45 -29.09 0.15 7.83
C ASP A 45 -29.11 0.66 6.38
N VAL A 46 -30.24 1.23 5.94
CA VAL A 46 -30.36 1.88 4.62
C VAL A 46 -29.34 3.02 4.46
N LEU A 47 -29.11 3.81 5.50
CA LEU A 47 -28.08 4.86 5.48
C LEU A 47 -26.70 4.25 5.30
N VAL A 48 -26.34 3.23 6.06
CA VAL A 48 -25.03 2.58 5.99
C VAL A 48 -24.79 2.01 4.59
N GLU A 49 -25.73 1.25 4.05
CA GLU A 49 -25.64 0.70 2.70
C GLU A 49 -25.45 1.78 1.63
N ARG A 50 -26.22 2.87 1.71
CA ARG A 50 -26.09 4.02 0.80
C ARG A 50 -24.70 4.66 0.89
N LEU A 51 -24.16 4.86 2.11
CA LEU A 51 -22.84 5.44 2.30
C LEU A 51 -21.74 4.50 1.81
N LEU A 52 -21.85 3.20 2.04
CA LEU A 52 -20.91 2.18 1.55
C LEU A 52 -20.89 2.11 0.01
N ALA A 53 -22.02 2.33 -0.64
CA ALA A 53 -22.11 2.36 -2.10
C ALA A 53 -21.65 3.70 -2.72
N SER A 54 -21.32 4.72 -1.91
CA SER A 54 -21.04 6.06 -2.39
C SER A 54 -19.59 6.25 -2.86
N GLU A 55 -19.38 7.19 -3.80
CA GLU A 55 -18.03 7.65 -4.17
C GLU A 55 -17.31 8.32 -2.98
N GLY A 56 -18.06 8.88 -2.01
CA GLY A 56 -17.49 9.42 -0.78
C GLY A 56 -16.71 8.39 0.02
N ARG A 57 -17.20 7.14 0.12
CA ARG A 57 -16.46 6.03 0.70
C ARG A 57 -15.15 5.77 -0.05
N VAL A 58 -15.22 5.68 -1.37
CA VAL A 58 -14.03 5.43 -2.20
C VAL A 58 -12.96 6.51 -1.97
N LEU A 59 -13.36 7.78 -1.90
CA LEU A 59 -12.43 8.89 -1.68
C LEU A 59 -11.83 8.86 -0.27
N HIS A 60 -12.63 8.50 0.73
CA HIS A 60 -12.17 8.39 2.12
C HIS A 60 -11.17 7.23 2.29
N GLU A 61 -11.52 6.06 1.81
CA GLU A 61 -10.61 4.89 1.81
C GLU A 61 -9.36 5.15 0.96
N TYR A 62 -9.51 5.84 -0.19
CA TYR A 62 -8.37 6.22 -1.01
C TYR A 62 -7.40 7.13 -0.26
N ALA A 63 -7.86 8.06 0.56
CA ALA A 63 -6.98 8.92 1.35
C ALA A 63 -6.09 8.07 2.29
N PHE A 64 -6.67 7.09 2.98
CA PHE A 64 -5.94 6.15 3.82
C PHE A 64 -4.91 5.34 3.02
N TRP A 65 -5.34 4.73 1.91
CA TRP A 65 -4.46 3.90 1.08
C TRP A 65 -3.39 4.74 0.37
N ALA A 66 -3.72 5.96 -0.04
CA ALA A 66 -2.77 6.86 -0.69
C ALA A 66 -1.61 7.24 0.24
N ASP A 67 -1.91 7.50 1.51
CA ASP A 67 -0.89 7.78 2.52
C ASP A 67 -0.05 6.53 2.80
N LEU A 68 -0.69 5.41 3.11
CA LEU A 68 -0.02 4.15 3.41
C LEU A 68 0.87 3.66 2.25
N LEU A 69 0.37 3.71 1.03
CA LEU A 69 1.08 3.33 -0.19
C LEU A 69 1.98 4.45 -0.75
N ARG A 70 2.06 5.60 -0.07
CA ARG A 70 2.89 6.76 -0.46
C ARG A 70 2.62 7.22 -1.89
N VAL A 71 1.32 7.30 -2.25
CA VAL A 71 0.89 7.64 -3.61
C VAL A 71 1.19 9.09 -3.92
N GLN A 72 1.76 9.34 -5.09
CA GLN A 72 2.10 10.67 -5.58
C GLN A 72 1.55 10.88 -6.99
N THR A 73 1.30 12.14 -7.35
CA THR A 73 0.90 12.50 -8.71
C THR A 73 2.02 12.37 -9.73
N ARG A 74 3.28 12.39 -9.25
CA ARG A 74 4.50 12.11 -10.02
C ARG A 74 5.30 11.05 -9.27
N LEU A 75 5.54 9.92 -9.91
CA LEU A 75 6.29 8.80 -9.37
C LEU A 75 7.77 8.95 -9.77
N ALA A 76 8.69 8.82 -8.81
CA ALA A 76 10.12 8.98 -9.01
C ALA A 76 10.47 10.26 -9.83
N ASP A 77 9.74 11.36 -9.58
CA ASP A 77 9.88 12.67 -10.23
C ASP A 77 9.73 12.70 -11.77
N ARG A 78 9.43 11.57 -12.39
CA ARG A 78 9.39 11.43 -13.87
C ARG A 78 8.07 10.94 -14.41
N TYR A 79 7.45 9.97 -13.76
CA TYR A 79 6.32 9.24 -14.32
C TYR A 79 4.99 9.80 -13.77
N PRO A 80 3.96 9.94 -14.63
CA PRO A 80 2.64 10.36 -14.17
C PRO A 80 2.03 9.28 -13.28
N GLY A 81 1.57 9.66 -12.07
CA GLY A 81 0.96 8.76 -11.09
C GLY A 81 -0.52 8.45 -11.32
N GLN A 82 -1.15 9.07 -12.34
CA GLN A 82 -2.60 9.01 -12.55
C GLN A 82 -3.12 7.58 -12.76
N ASN A 83 -2.38 6.72 -13.48
CA ASN A 83 -2.77 5.32 -13.67
C ASN A 83 -2.75 4.53 -12.36
N TYR A 84 -1.78 4.80 -11.49
CA TYR A 84 -1.70 4.19 -10.17
C TYR A 84 -2.84 4.66 -9.27
N ILE A 85 -3.09 5.97 -9.23
CA ILE A 85 -4.22 6.58 -8.51
C ILE A 85 -5.55 5.97 -8.99
N ALA A 86 -5.75 5.89 -10.31
CA ALA A 86 -6.96 5.34 -10.91
C ALA A 86 -7.15 3.87 -10.56
N TRP A 87 -6.06 3.07 -10.59
CA TRP A 87 -6.11 1.65 -10.24
C TRP A 87 -6.52 1.43 -8.78
N ILE A 88 -5.96 2.19 -7.83
CA ILE A 88 -6.34 2.11 -6.41
C ILE A 88 -7.82 2.46 -6.24
N LYS A 89 -8.26 3.60 -6.78
CA LYS A 89 -9.66 4.03 -6.69
C LYS A 89 -10.62 3.00 -7.31
N GLN A 90 -10.25 2.41 -8.44
CA GLN A 90 -11.06 1.37 -9.07
C GLN A 90 -11.13 0.11 -8.22
N SER A 91 -10.02 -0.33 -7.66
CA SER A 91 -9.99 -1.47 -6.73
C SER A 91 -10.90 -1.27 -5.52
N LEU A 92 -10.95 -0.04 -4.98
CA LEU A 92 -11.83 0.32 -3.88
C LEU A 92 -13.32 0.37 -4.31
N ARG A 93 -13.64 0.90 -5.52
CA ARG A 93 -15.01 0.89 -6.05
C ARG A 93 -15.56 -0.52 -6.22
N GLU A 94 -14.71 -1.42 -6.72
CA GLU A 94 -15.03 -2.84 -6.93
C GLU A 94 -15.05 -3.64 -5.63
N ASN A 95 -14.74 -3.01 -4.50
CA ASN A 95 -14.55 -3.70 -3.22
C ASN A 95 -13.66 -4.93 -3.36
N LYS A 96 -12.53 -4.76 -4.08
CA LYS A 96 -11.59 -5.84 -4.39
C LYS A 96 -11.14 -6.54 -3.10
N PRO A 97 -11.18 -7.89 -3.02
CA PRO A 97 -10.70 -8.62 -1.87
C PRO A 97 -9.25 -8.22 -1.52
N TYR A 98 -8.96 -8.09 -0.23
CA TYR A 98 -7.68 -7.58 0.26
C TYR A 98 -6.48 -8.40 -0.22
N ASP A 99 -6.59 -9.72 -0.20
CA ASP A 99 -5.56 -10.63 -0.69
C ASP A 99 -5.27 -10.43 -2.17
N THR A 100 -6.32 -10.22 -2.98
CA THR A 100 -6.22 -9.94 -4.41
C THR A 100 -5.58 -8.56 -4.64
N PHE A 101 -6.00 -7.54 -3.88
CA PHE A 101 -5.42 -6.20 -3.96
C PHE A 101 -3.91 -6.22 -3.67
N VAL A 102 -3.49 -6.87 -2.58
CA VAL A 102 -2.08 -6.99 -2.22
C VAL A 102 -1.31 -7.80 -3.24
N ARG A 103 -1.87 -8.93 -3.70
CA ARG A 103 -1.24 -9.79 -4.72
C ARG A 103 -0.98 -9.02 -6.01
N GLU A 104 -1.97 -8.29 -6.51
CA GLU A 104 -1.82 -7.48 -7.73
C GLU A 104 -0.75 -6.41 -7.57
N LEU A 105 -0.64 -5.77 -6.39
CA LEU A 105 0.43 -4.80 -6.11
C LEU A 105 1.81 -5.45 -6.12
N VAL A 106 2.00 -6.54 -5.39
CA VAL A 106 3.34 -7.15 -5.21
C VAL A 106 3.78 -8.00 -6.40
N THR A 107 2.86 -8.39 -7.28
CA THR A 107 3.19 -9.14 -8.51
C THR A 107 3.06 -8.31 -9.78
N ALA A 108 2.79 -7.01 -9.67
CA ALA A 108 2.61 -6.12 -10.82
C ALA A 108 3.82 -6.13 -11.75
N GLN A 109 3.57 -6.24 -13.05
CA GLN A 109 4.61 -6.30 -14.08
C GLN A 109 4.21 -5.46 -15.30
N GLY A 110 5.21 -5.01 -16.05
CA GLY A 110 5.02 -4.31 -17.32
C GLY A 110 4.91 -2.78 -17.18
N PRO A 111 4.66 -2.07 -18.29
CA PRO A 111 4.71 -0.61 -18.32
C PRO A 111 3.57 0.06 -17.56
N LEU A 112 3.88 1.05 -16.71
CA LEU A 112 2.90 1.85 -15.96
C LEU A 112 1.87 2.53 -16.87
N LEU A 113 2.30 3.00 -18.03
CA LEU A 113 1.42 3.75 -18.95
C LEU A 113 0.48 2.86 -19.76
N GLN A 114 0.64 1.55 -19.70
CA GLN A 114 -0.31 0.62 -20.31
C GLN A 114 -1.64 0.68 -19.54
N ARG A 115 -2.76 0.79 -20.30
CA ARG A 115 -4.09 0.81 -19.70
C ARG A 115 -4.34 -0.43 -18.85
N GLY A 116 -4.85 -0.24 -17.64
CA GLY A 116 -5.13 -1.32 -16.69
C GLY A 116 -3.92 -1.77 -15.85
N ASN A 117 -2.70 -1.30 -16.16
CA ASN A 117 -1.48 -1.71 -15.46
C ASN A 117 -1.03 -0.74 -14.35
N GLY A 118 -1.98 -0.05 -13.73
CA GLY A 118 -1.67 0.98 -12.71
C GLY A 118 -0.99 0.44 -11.46
N ALA A 119 -1.18 -0.83 -11.11
CA ALA A 119 -0.53 -1.46 -9.95
C ALA A 119 1.01 -1.39 -10.00
N THR A 120 1.62 -1.33 -11.19
CA THR A 120 3.08 -1.16 -11.36
C THR A 120 3.60 0.16 -10.77
N GLY A 121 2.74 1.15 -10.57
CA GLY A 121 3.07 2.39 -9.87
C GLY A 121 3.59 2.16 -8.45
N PHE A 122 3.23 1.04 -7.83
CA PHE A 122 3.71 0.63 -6.52
C PHE A 122 5.23 0.45 -6.48
N TYR A 123 5.83 -0.11 -7.54
CA TYR A 123 7.28 -0.25 -7.66
C TYR A 123 7.94 1.04 -8.15
N ILE A 124 7.31 1.73 -9.10
CA ILE A 124 7.90 2.92 -9.73
C ILE A 124 8.02 4.08 -8.76
N ARG A 125 7.15 4.19 -7.74
CA ARG A 125 7.25 5.23 -6.71
C ARG A 125 8.61 5.23 -5.99
N ASP A 126 9.18 4.05 -5.76
CA ASP A 126 10.46 3.84 -5.09
C ASP A 126 11.57 3.44 -6.08
N ALA A 127 11.44 3.83 -7.37
CA ALA A 127 12.41 3.52 -8.40
C ALA A 127 13.80 3.97 -7.98
N GLY A 128 14.73 3.02 -7.95
CA GLY A 128 16.10 3.24 -7.48
C GLY A 128 16.34 3.02 -5.98
N MET A 129 15.30 2.72 -5.20
CA MET A 129 15.40 2.42 -3.76
C MET A 129 14.75 1.08 -3.41
N PRO A 130 15.20 -0.04 -4.00
CA PRO A 130 14.53 -1.34 -3.84
C PRO A 130 14.58 -1.88 -2.40
N LEU A 131 15.59 -1.51 -1.62
CA LEU A 131 15.69 -1.92 -0.22
C LEU A 131 14.67 -1.18 0.66
N ASP A 132 14.46 0.12 0.41
CA ASP A 132 13.45 0.91 1.11
C ASP A 132 12.04 0.48 0.69
N HIS A 133 11.85 0.15 -0.60
CA HIS A 133 10.61 -0.44 -1.09
C HIS A 133 10.27 -1.72 -0.32
N MET A 134 11.23 -2.63 -0.20
CA MET A 134 11.07 -3.89 0.51
C MET A 134 10.74 -3.69 2.00
N ALA A 135 11.45 -2.78 2.68
CA ALA A 135 11.16 -2.44 4.07
C ALA A 135 9.73 -1.90 4.23
N THR A 136 9.29 -1.06 3.29
CA THR A 136 7.93 -0.50 3.26
C THR A 136 6.87 -1.60 3.00
N VAL A 137 7.13 -2.54 2.08
CA VAL A 137 6.24 -3.70 1.82
C VAL A 137 6.05 -4.52 3.10
N ALA A 138 7.14 -4.83 3.81
CA ALA A 138 7.07 -5.57 5.07
C ALA A 138 6.28 -4.81 6.14
N GLN A 139 6.49 -3.52 6.26
CA GLN A 139 5.78 -2.69 7.24
C GLN A 139 4.29 -2.61 6.93
N ILE A 140 3.91 -2.38 5.68
CA ILE A 140 2.51 -2.20 5.29
C ILE A 140 1.73 -3.52 5.35
N PHE A 141 2.28 -4.59 4.77
CA PHE A 141 1.51 -5.82 4.55
C PHE A 141 1.79 -6.93 5.57
N LEU A 142 2.94 -6.89 6.25
CA LEU A 142 3.30 -7.86 7.28
C LEU A 142 3.33 -7.26 8.69
N GLY A 143 3.14 -5.95 8.84
CA GLY A 143 3.20 -5.26 10.13
C GLY A 143 4.57 -5.30 10.81
N THR A 144 5.63 -5.60 10.06
CA THR A 144 6.98 -5.82 10.60
C THR A 144 7.94 -4.73 10.11
N GLN A 145 8.58 -4.04 11.05
CA GLN A 145 9.59 -3.03 10.75
C GLN A 145 10.96 -3.69 10.58
N ILE A 146 11.35 -3.93 9.35
CA ILE A 146 12.62 -4.63 9.05
C ILE A 146 13.76 -3.70 8.64
N GLY A 147 13.51 -2.40 8.53
CA GLY A 147 14.47 -1.42 8.00
C GLY A 147 15.81 -1.40 8.74
N CYS A 148 15.82 -1.62 10.07
CA CYS A 148 17.05 -1.68 10.86
C CYS A 148 17.98 -2.81 10.40
N ALA A 149 17.41 -3.93 9.94
CA ALA A 149 18.16 -5.09 9.49
C ALA A 149 18.88 -4.88 8.14
N GLN A 150 18.70 -3.74 7.50
CA GLN A 150 19.48 -3.35 6.32
C GLN A 150 20.97 -3.17 6.61
N CYS A 151 21.32 -2.67 7.80
CA CYS A 151 22.70 -2.34 8.17
C CYS A 151 23.31 -3.35 9.17
N HIS A 152 22.52 -3.82 10.14
CA HIS A 152 22.94 -4.75 11.21
C HIS A 152 21.76 -5.67 11.56
N ASP A 153 21.98 -6.70 12.37
CA ASP A 153 20.88 -7.51 12.88
C ASP A 153 19.92 -6.66 13.69
N HIS A 154 18.60 -6.97 13.58
CA HIS A 154 17.57 -6.14 14.18
C HIS A 154 17.75 -6.06 15.72
N PRO A 155 17.76 -4.84 16.33
CA PRO A 155 18.11 -4.70 17.74
C PRO A 155 17.04 -5.21 18.72
N PHE A 156 15.78 -5.37 18.26
CA PHE A 156 14.63 -5.71 19.10
C PHE A 156 13.86 -6.95 18.59
N ASP A 157 14.30 -7.53 17.46
CA ASP A 157 13.64 -8.68 16.85
C ASP A 157 14.67 -9.71 16.40
N SER A 158 14.24 -10.94 16.15
CA SER A 158 15.11 -12.04 15.71
C SER A 158 15.58 -11.94 14.25
N LEU A 159 15.20 -10.88 13.53
CA LEU A 159 15.52 -10.67 12.11
C LEU A 159 17.00 -10.31 11.93
N THR A 160 17.73 -11.15 11.22
CA THR A 160 19.13 -10.90 10.87
C THR A 160 19.27 -10.07 9.60
N ARG A 161 20.41 -9.39 9.42
CA ARG A 161 20.76 -8.69 8.18
C ARG A 161 20.72 -9.65 6.97
N LYS A 162 21.12 -10.91 7.14
CA LYS A 162 21.05 -11.93 6.09
C LYS A 162 19.60 -12.16 5.62
N GLN A 163 18.67 -12.30 6.57
CA GLN A 163 17.25 -12.50 6.25
C GLN A 163 16.65 -11.27 5.55
N PHE A 164 17.03 -10.04 5.96
CA PHE A 164 16.63 -8.84 5.25
C PHE A 164 17.01 -8.91 3.76
N TYR A 165 18.25 -9.24 3.43
CA TYR A 165 18.70 -9.31 2.03
C TYR A 165 18.11 -10.52 1.28
N GLN A 166 17.83 -11.63 1.95
CA GLN A 166 17.08 -12.75 1.35
C GLN A 166 15.68 -12.31 0.95
N PHE A 167 15.02 -11.52 1.78
CA PHE A 167 13.70 -10.98 1.49
C PHE A 167 13.76 -9.89 0.41
N ALA A 168 14.74 -9.00 0.45
CA ALA A 168 14.95 -7.97 -0.56
C ALA A 168 15.18 -8.55 -1.96
N ALA A 169 15.69 -9.77 -2.07
CA ALA A 169 15.88 -10.44 -3.35
C ALA A 169 14.58 -10.63 -4.16
N TYR A 170 13.42 -10.70 -3.50
CA TYR A 170 12.13 -10.79 -4.19
C TYR A 170 11.73 -9.48 -4.88
N THR A 171 12.14 -8.33 -4.36
CA THR A 171 11.77 -7.03 -4.92
C THR A 171 12.74 -6.53 -5.98
N HIS A 172 13.99 -6.94 -5.94
CA HIS A 172 15.01 -6.53 -6.91
C HIS A 172 14.74 -6.99 -8.35
N GLY A 173 13.96 -8.07 -8.55
CA GLY A 173 13.56 -8.53 -9.87
C GLY A 173 12.46 -7.69 -10.53
N ALA A 174 11.88 -6.75 -9.79
CA ALA A 174 10.78 -5.91 -10.25
C ALA A 174 11.25 -4.59 -10.89
N ASP A 175 12.51 -4.21 -10.72
CA ASP A 175 13.06 -3.02 -11.37
C ASP A 175 13.11 -3.21 -12.88
N SER A 176 12.57 -2.23 -13.62
CA SER A 176 12.65 -2.24 -15.07
C SER A 176 14.12 -2.21 -15.55
N ALA A 177 14.39 -2.84 -16.66
CA ALA A 177 15.71 -2.89 -17.29
C ALA A 177 16.36 -1.50 -17.54
N LYS A 178 15.57 -0.45 -17.51
CA LYS A 178 16.03 0.96 -17.62
C LYS A 178 16.35 1.59 -16.28
N ASP A 179 15.89 1.04 -15.15
CA ASP A 179 16.19 1.54 -13.81
C ASP A 179 17.47 0.89 -13.28
N LEU A 180 18.58 1.27 -13.90
CA LEU A 180 19.94 1.02 -13.42
C LEU A 180 20.23 1.63 -12.05
N LEU A 181 19.26 2.35 -11.44
CA LEU A 181 19.41 2.97 -10.13
C LEU A 181 19.46 1.92 -9.02
N GLY A 182 18.58 0.90 -9.03
CA GLY A 182 18.68 -0.22 -8.10
C GLY A 182 19.98 -1.00 -8.25
N GLY A 183 20.45 -1.16 -9.49
CA GLY A 183 21.76 -1.74 -9.76
C GLY A 183 22.95 -0.89 -9.27
N LYS A 184 22.78 0.44 -9.14
CA LYS A 184 23.82 1.30 -8.53
C LYS A 184 23.86 1.13 -7.01
N GLU A 185 22.72 1.15 -6.35
CA GLU A 185 22.62 0.94 -4.91
C GLU A 185 23.14 -0.45 -4.53
N LEU A 186 22.69 -1.48 -5.24
CA LEU A 186 23.16 -2.86 -5.05
C LEU A 186 24.67 -2.96 -5.21
N ARG A 187 25.24 -2.37 -6.27
CA ARG A 187 26.69 -2.32 -6.50
C ARG A 187 27.43 -1.54 -5.44
N GLN A 188 26.83 -0.46 -4.93
CA GLN A 188 27.41 0.31 -3.82
C GLN A 188 27.46 -0.54 -2.55
N ARG A 189 26.37 -1.23 -2.21
CA ARG A 189 26.29 -2.14 -1.07
C ARG A 189 27.21 -3.35 -1.21
N MET A 190 27.38 -3.90 -2.43
CA MET A 190 28.34 -4.98 -2.65
C MET A 190 29.80 -4.58 -2.40
N LYS A 191 30.11 -3.28 -2.44
CA LYS A 191 31.44 -2.73 -2.09
C LYS A 191 31.62 -2.60 -0.58
N ASP A 192 30.56 -2.70 0.21
CA ASP A 192 30.62 -2.64 1.66
C ASP A 192 31.48 -3.80 2.17
N LYS A 193 32.60 -3.45 2.84
CA LYS A 193 33.55 -4.42 3.35
C LYS A 193 32.97 -5.26 4.50
N GLU A 194 32.00 -4.73 5.21
CA GLU A 194 31.36 -5.38 6.37
C GLU A 194 30.28 -6.40 5.99
N LEU A 195 29.85 -6.43 4.71
CA LEU A 195 28.87 -7.42 4.27
C LEU A 195 29.44 -8.84 4.31
N PRO A 196 28.76 -9.81 4.93
CA PRO A 196 29.15 -11.22 4.91
C PRO A 196 29.35 -11.74 3.48
N VAL A 197 30.32 -12.63 3.30
CA VAL A 197 30.69 -13.18 1.99
C VAL A 197 29.51 -13.90 1.31
N GLU A 198 28.67 -14.60 2.12
CA GLU A 198 27.46 -15.27 1.61
C GLU A 198 26.45 -14.26 1.05
N VAL A 199 26.28 -13.13 1.74
CA VAL A 199 25.38 -12.05 1.28
C VAL A 199 25.92 -11.44 -0.01
N LYS A 200 27.22 -11.19 -0.12
CA LYS A 200 27.84 -10.70 -1.35
C LYS A 200 27.64 -11.67 -2.52
N LYS A 201 27.85 -12.99 -2.29
CA LYS A 201 27.60 -14.02 -3.31
C LYS A 201 26.14 -14.05 -3.78
N MET A 202 25.20 -13.97 -2.82
CA MET A 202 23.77 -13.94 -3.10
C MET A 202 23.39 -12.69 -3.94
N LEU A 203 23.89 -11.51 -3.56
CA LEU A 203 23.68 -10.27 -4.31
C LEU A 203 24.29 -10.33 -5.71
N GLN A 204 25.46 -10.96 -5.87
CA GLN A 204 26.11 -11.17 -7.18
C GLN A 204 25.30 -12.11 -8.08
N GLN A 205 24.84 -13.24 -7.55
CA GLN A 205 24.00 -14.18 -8.28
C GLN A 205 22.70 -13.51 -8.73
N PHE A 206 22.14 -12.68 -7.86
CA PHE A 206 20.93 -11.92 -8.13
C PHE A 206 21.15 -10.87 -9.23
N SER A 207 22.22 -10.07 -9.15
CA SER A 207 22.61 -9.12 -10.19
C SER A 207 22.76 -9.78 -11.55
N ASN A 208 23.36 -10.98 -11.60
CA ASN A 208 23.52 -11.75 -12.83
C ASN A 208 22.19 -12.30 -13.37
N SER A 209 21.25 -12.70 -12.49
CA SER A 209 19.94 -13.21 -12.91
C SER A 209 19.05 -12.10 -13.50
N VAL A 210 19.15 -10.89 -12.96
CA VAL A 210 18.47 -9.71 -13.52
C VAL A 210 19.02 -9.32 -14.88
N ALA A 211 20.34 -9.36 -15.06
CA ALA A 211 20.98 -9.07 -16.33
C ALA A 211 20.60 -10.07 -17.45
N MET A 212 20.30 -11.34 -17.11
CA MET A 212 19.84 -12.35 -18.07
C MET A 212 18.38 -12.22 -18.50
N ARG A 213 17.52 -11.58 -17.68
CA ARG A 213 16.11 -11.34 -18.03
C ARG A 213 15.88 -10.10 -18.91
N VAL A 214 16.94 -9.34 -19.18
CA VAL A 214 16.93 -8.08 -19.94
C VAL A 214 17.36 -8.28 -21.40
N LYS A 215 17.79 -9.47 -21.79
CA LYS A 215 18.05 -9.87 -23.18
C LYS A 215 16.80 -10.56 -23.75
#